data_72d4b7f4203678548f015418ac6240a6
#
_entry.id   72d4b7f4203678548f015418ac6240a6
#
_cell.length_a   1.000
_cell.length_b   1.000
_cell.length_c   1.000
_cell.angle_alpha   90.00
_cell.angle_beta   90.00
_cell.angle_gamma   90.00
#
_symmetry.space_group_name_H-M   'P 1'
#
loop_
_entity.id
_entity.type
_entity.pdbx_description
1 polymer ?
#
loop_
_entity_poly.entity_id
_entity_poly.type
_entity_poly.pdbx_seq_one_letter_code
_entity_poly.pdbx_strand_id
1 'polypeptide(L)'
;GIHIVGICDLNPAAAKSNLELVGWDAARYNADSLDAAARDGTTHVGDNWQALVAHPAVEIIIECTGNPMAAVTHILTAFREGKHVINVTVEADAFVGPGFGVKAREAGVIYSMAYGDQPALAADLVDWARACGFSVVAAGRGHKWMPHYRQSTPDTVWDHWGLTQEQAERGRLN
;
A
#
# COMPACT_ATOMS: atom_id res chain seq x y z
N GLY A 1 20.62 -6.91 -4.60
CA GLY A 1 19.66 -6.27 -3.69
C GLY A 1 18.54 -5.58 -4.46
N ILE A 2 17.57 -5.05 -3.76
CA ILE A 2 16.47 -4.26 -4.35
C ILE A 2 16.91 -2.79 -4.41
N HIS A 3 16.71 -2.14 -5.55
CA HIS A 3 16.92 -0.72 -5.74
C HIS A 3 15.58 0.00 -5.83
N ILE A 4 15.35 0.99 -4.97
CA ILE A 4 14.18 1.86 -5.01
C ILE A 4 14.50 3.05 -5.90
N VAL A 5 14.06 2.98 -7.16
CA VAL A 5 14.32 4.02 -8.17
C VAL A 5 13.55 5.32 -7.85
N GLY A 6 12.31 5.17 -7.35
CA GLY A 6 11.50 6.35 -7.04
C GLY A 6 10.47 6.10 -5.95
N ILE A 7 10.14 7.16 -5.25
CA ILE A 7 9.02 7.25 -4.30
C ILE A 7 8.13 8.39 -4.78
N CYS A 8 6.84 8.11 -4.91
CA CYS A 8 5.86 9.10 -5.33
C CYS A 8 4.81 9.32 -4.24
N ASP A 9 4.62 10.57 -3.86
CA ASP A 9 3.66 11.02 -2.86
C ASP A 9 3.02 12.34 -3.28
N LEU A 10 1.78 12.58 -2.88
CA LEU A 10 1.12 13.88 -3.10
C LEU A 10 1.84 15.03 -2.39
N ASN A 11 2.62 14.71 -1.35
CA ASN A 11 3.46 15.63 -0.62
C ASN A 11 4.90 15.10 -0.55
N PRO A 12 5.73 15.33 -1.57
CA PRO A 12 7.11 14.85 -1.60
C PRO A 12 7.97 15.34 -0.43
N ALA A 13 7.67 16.51 0.13
CA ALA A 13 8.38 17.03 1.30
C ALA A 13 8.10 16.18 2.55
N ALA A 14 6.83 15.80 2.75
CA ALA A 14 6.46 14.89 3.84
C ALA A 14 7.09 13.50 3.66
N ALA A 15 7.12 12.99 2.42
CA ALA A 15 7.80 11.73 2.11
C ALA A 15 9.29 11.78 2.49
N LYS A 16 10.00 12.86 2.13
CA LYS A 16 11.41 13.06 2.52
C LYS A 16 11.59 13.12 4.04
N SER A 17 10.72 13.87 4.75
CA SER A 17 10.76 13.93 6.22
C SER A 17 10.55 12.56 6.86
N ASN A 18 9.68 11.72 6.30
CA ASN A 18 9.48 10.35 6.78
C ASN A 18 10.72 9.47 6.54
N LEU A 19 11.41 9.63 5.41
CA LEU A 19 12.66 8.92 5.14
C LEU A 19 13.75 9.30 6.14
N GLU A 20 13.86 10.58 6.45
CA GLU A 20 14.76 11.10 7.49
C GLU A 20 14.42 10.51 8.86
N LEU A 21 13.12 10.50 9.23
CA LEU A 21 12.65 9.96 10.51
C LEU A 21 13.00 8.48 10.69
N VAL A 22 12.98 7.68 9.62
CA VAL A 22 13.37 6.27 9.66
C VAL A 22 14.86 6.03 9.43
N GLY A 23 15.65 7.10 9.41
CA GLY A 23 17.11 7.05 9.39
C GLY A 23 17.75 6.82 8.01
N TRP A 24 17.06 7.13 6.92
CA TRP A 24 17.69 7.14 5.61
C TRP A 24 18.65 8.32 5.49
N ASP A 25 19.84 8.04 4.97
CA ASP A 25 20.77 9.11 4.60
C ASP A 25 20.20 9.94 3.44
N ALA A 26 20.23 11.27 3.56
CA ALA A 26 19.75 12.19 2.54
C ALA A 26 20.42 11.96 1.17
N ALA A 27 21.67 11.54 1.15
CA ALA A 27 22.37 11.21 -0.08
C ALA A 27 21.71 10.06 -0.87
N ARG A 28 20.90 9.22 -0.24
CA ARG A 28 20.22 8.10 -0.87
C ARG A 28 18.95 8.48 -1.62
N TYR A 29 18.33 9.63 -1.30
CA TYR A 29 17.04 10.05 -1.87
C TYR A 29 17.05 11.49 -2.39
N ASN A 30 18.20 11.95 -2.88
CA ASN A 30 18.40 13.30 -3.41
C ASN A 30 18.48 13.37 -4.95
N ALA A 31 18.12 12.30 -5.65
CA ALA A 31 18.17 12.32 -7.10
C ALA A 31 17.21 13.35 -7.71
N ASP A 32 17.69 14.13 -8.65
CA ASP A 32 16.91 15.19 -9.31
C ASP A 32 15.86 14.61 -10.28
N SER A 33 16.05 13.37 -10.75
CA SER A 33 15.15 12.71 -11.68
C SER A 33 15.19 11.18 -11.51
N LEU A 34 14.20 10.50 -12.10
CA LEU A 34 14.17 9.02 -12.16
C LEU A 34 15.37 8.47 -12.94
N ASP A 35 15.77 9.12 -14.04
CA ASP A 35 16.96 8.72 -14.81
C ASP A 35 18.24 8.85 -13.98
N ALA A 36 18.38 9.92 -13.22
CA ALA A 36 19.51 10.09 -12.32
C ALA A 36 19.52 9.03 -11.24
N ALA A 37 18.36 8.80 -10.61
CA ALA A 37 18.19 7.76 -9.59
C ALA A 37 18.57 6.37 -10.12
N ALA A 38 18.08 6.00 -11.29
CA ALA A 38 18.36 4.72 -11.91
C ALA A 38 19.84 4.53 -12.24
N ARG A 39 20.51 5.57 -12.76
CA ARG A 39 21.93 5.55 -13.12
C ARG A 39 22.84 5.49 -11.90
N ASP A 40 22.52 6.27 -10.88
CA ASP A 40 23.43 6.53 -9.73
C ASP A 40 23.14 5.62 -8.53
N GLY A 41 22.12 4.76 -8.61
CA GLY A 41 21.75 3.85 -7.52
C GLY A 41 21.11 4.54 -6.33
N THR A 42 20.54 5.75 -6.55
CA THR A 42 19.82 6.55 -5.54
C THR A 42 18.31 6.50 -5.77
N THR A 43 17.54 7.29 -5.04
CA THR A 43 16.08 7.34 -5.13
C THR A 43 15.63 8.75 -5.50
N HIS A 44 14.74 8.88 -6.47
CA HIS A 44 14.01 10.13 -6.74
C HIS A 44 12.73 10.19 -5.90
N VAL A 45 12.46 11.34 -5.27
CA VAL A 45 11.21 11.56 -4.52
C VAL A 45 10.45 12.70 -5.19
N GLY A 46 9.26 12.39 -5.72
CA GLY A 46 8.42 13.32 -6.48
C GLY A 46 6.93 13.05 -6.35
N ASP A 47 6.12 13.71 -7.17
CA ASP A 47 4.65 13.61 -7.19
C ASP A 47 4.08 13.06 -8.51
N ASN A 48 4.92 12.86 -9.51
CA ASN A 48 4.50 12.37 -10.82
C ASN A 48 4.52 10.83 -10.87
N TRP A 49 3.46 10.21 -10.34
CA TRP A 49 3.34 8.76 -10.34
C TRP A 49 3.26 8.14 -11.75
N GLN A 50 2.71 8.86 -12.73
CA GLN A 50 2.64 8.39 -14.11
C GLN A 50 4.04 8.19 -14.70
N ALA A 51 4.91 9.18 -14.50
CA ALA A 51 6.31 9.08 -14.93
C ALA A 51 7.03 7.93 -14.22
N LEU A 52 6.78 7.73 -12.92
CA LEU A 52 7.35 6.63 -12.16
C LEU A 52 6.92 5.26 -12.71
N VAL A 53 5.63 5.07 -12.93
CA VAL A 53 5.08 3.80 -13.44
C VAL A 53 5.58 3.51 -14.85
N ALA A 54 5.67 4.51 -15.72
CA ALA A 54 6.14 4.34 -17.10
C ALA A 54 7.67 4.19 -17.22
N HIS A 55 8.44 4.46 -16.16
CA HIS A 55 9.90 4.49 -16.25
C HIS A 55 10.50 3.10 -16.55
N PRO A 56 11.40 2.97 -17.54
CA PRO A 56 11.92 1.66 -17.97
C PRO A 56 12.76 0.94 -16.90
N ALA A 57 13.42 1.65 -16.00
CA ALA A 57 14.19 1.05 -14.93
C ALA A 57 13.33 0.55 -13.75
N VAL A 58 12.01 0.79 -13.76
CA VAL A 58 11.08 0.30 -12.76
C VAL A 58 10.46 -1.01 -13.26
N GLU A 59 10.62 -2.08 -12.50
CA GLU A 59 10.07 -3.40 -12.81
C GLU A 59 8.86 -3.72 -11.93
N ILE A 60 8.88 -3.24 -10.68
CA ILE A 60 7.87 -3.54 -9.67
C ILE A 60 7.34 -2.24 -9.08
N ILE A 61 6.03 -2.13 -8.99
CA ILE A 61 5.34 -1.06 -8.27
C ILE A 61 4.86 -1.60 -6.91
N ILE A 62 5.19 -0.88 -5.85
CA ILE A 62 4.60 -1.11 -4.52
C ILE A 62 3.53 -0.03 -4.33
N GLU A 63 2.28 -0.43 -4.37
CA GLU A 63 1.13 0.46 -4.17
C GLU A 63 0.78 0.51 -2.68
N CYS A 64 0.93 1.67 -2.05
CA CYS A 64 0.74 1.86 -0.61
C CYS A 64 0.07 3.20 -0.24
N THR A 65 -0.77 3.72 -1.13
CA THR A 65 -1.41 5.04 -0.92
C THR A 65 -2.50 5.02 0.14
N GLY A 66 -3.06 3.85 0.46
CA GLY A 66 -4.22 3.73 1.35
C GLY A 66 -5.53 4.29 0.76
N ASN A 67 -5.51 4.74 -0.49
CA ASN A 67 -6.71 5.20 -1.20
C ASN A 67 -7.13 4.17 -2.25
N PRO A 68 -8.26 3.45 -2.07
CA PRO A 68 -8.64 2.34 -2.95
C PRO A 68 -8.88 2.78 -4.40
N MET A 69 -9.44 3.97 -4.64
CA MET A 69 -9.71 4.45 -6.00
C MET A 69 -8.43 4.85 -6.73
N ALA A 70 -7.49 5.50 -6.03
CA ALA A 70 -6.17 5.80 -6.58
C ALA A 70 -5.41 4.49 -6.87
N ALA A 71 -5.42 3.53 -5.94
CA ALA A 71 -4.77 2.25 -6.10
C ALA A 71 -5.27 1.48 -7.33
N VAL A 72 -6.59 1.45 -7.57
CA VAL A 72 -7.15 0.84 -8.80
C VAL A 72 -6.53 1.46 -10.05
N THR A 73 -6.44 2.79 -10.10
CA THR A 73 -5.86 3.51 -11.24
C THR A 73 -4.38 3.21 -11.42
N HIS A 74 -3.62 3.23 -10.32
CA HIS A 74 -2.18 2.94 -10.31
C HIS A 74 -1.89 1.51 -10.76
N ILE A 75 -2.59 0.53 -10.19
CA ILE A 75 -2.41 -0.90 -10.48
C ILE A 75 -2.72 -1.21 -11.93
N LEU A 76 -3.87 -0.75 -12.45
CA LEU A 76 -4.24 -1.00 -13.83
C LEU A 76 -3.30 -0.29 -14.82
N THR A 77 -2.74 0.85 -14.45
CA THR A 77 -1.72 1.52 -15.27
C THR A 77 -0.40 0.75 -15.24
N ALA A 78 0.02 0.29 -14.07
CA ALA A 78 1.21 -0.55 -13.94
C ALA A 78 1.12 -1.81 -14.82
N PHE A 79 -0.02 -2.49 -14.87
CA PHE A 79 -0.22 -3.65 -15.73
C PHE A 79 -0.09 -3.30 -17.22
N ARG A 80 -0.63 -2.15 -17.65
CA ARG A 80 -0.49 -1.67 -19.04
C ARG A 80 0.95 -1.36 -19.42
N GLU A 81 1.72 -0.86 -18.45
CA GLU A 81 3.16 -0.58 -18.60
C GLU A 81 4.05 -1.82 -18.38
N GLY A 82 3.44 -3.01 -18.24
CA GLY A 82 4.16 -4.27 -18.05
C GLY A 82 4.88 -4.39 -16.71
N LYS A 83 4.41 -3.70 -15.66
CA LYS A 83 5.03 -3.71 -14.34
C LYS A 83 4.34 -4.71 -13.43
N HIS A 84 5.14 -5.41 -12.63
CA HIS A 84 4.62 -6.21 -11.52
C HIS A 84 4.11 -5.29 -10.41
N VAL A 85 3.14 -5.76 -9.63
CA VAL A 85 2.55 -4.96 -8.55
C VAL A 85 2.51 -5.76 -7.25
N ILE A 86 2.98 -5.10 -6.18
CA ILE A 86 2.74 -5.51 -4.79
C ILE A 86 1.78 -4.49 -4.18
N ASN A 87 0.59 -4.92 -3.81
CA ASN A 87 -0.44 -4.05 -3.27
C ASN A 87 -0.48 -4.08 -1.74
N VAL A 88 -0.24 -2.95 -1.11
CA VAL A 88 -0.37 -2.74 0.34
C VAL A 88 -1.73 -2.12 0.68
N THR A 89 -2.38 -1.45 -0.29
CA THR A 89 -3.73 -0.89 -0.11
C THR A 89 -4.78 -1.99 -0.16
N VAL A 90 -4.97 -2.66 0.98
CA VAL A 90 -5.85 -3.84 1.12
C VAL A 90 -7.30 -3.57 0.75
N GLU A 91 -7.76 -2.34 0.92
CA GLU A 91 -9.11 -1.90 0.57
C GLU A 91 -9.36 -2.02 -0.93
N ALA A 92 -8.36 -1.74 -1.76
CA ALA A 92 -8.46 -1.92 -3.21
C ALA A 92 -8.55 -3.40 -3.59
N ASP A 93 -7.80 -4.28 -2.90
CA ASP A 93 -7.88 -5.72 -3.11
C ASP A 93 -9.23 -6.29 -2.67
N ALA A 94 -9.73 -5.88 -1.52
CA ALA A 94 -11.04 -6.28 -1.03
C ALA A 94 -12.16 -5.86 -2.01
N PHE A 95 -11.99 -4.72 -2.68
CA PHE A 95 -12.97 -4.19 -3.64
C PHE A 95 -12.92 -4.91 -5.00
N VAL A 96 -11.74 -5.08 -5.60
CA VAL A 96 -11.60 -5.60 -6.97
C VAL A 96 -10.44 -6.60 -7.17
N GLY A 97 -9.87 -7.15 -6.11
CA GLY A 97 -8.71 -8.04 -6.14
C GLY A 97 -8.80 -9.18 -7.15
N PRO A 98 -9.91 -9.95 -7.21
CA PRO A 98 -10.08 -11.00 -8.23
C PRO A 98 -9.96 -10.45 -9.66
N GLY A 99 -10.45 -9.23 -9.91
CA GLY A 99 -10.30 -8.55 -11.19
C GLY A 99 -8.84 -8.18 -11.50
N PHE A 100 -8.07 -7.74 -10.50
CA PHE A 100 -6.64 -7.49 -10.66
C PHE A 100 -5.89 -8.78 -11.05
N GLY A 101 -6.22 -9.92 -10.42
CA GLY A 101 -5.60 -11.19 -10.76
C GLY A 101 -5.84 -11.61 -12.22
N VAL A 102 -7.05 -11.35 -12.75
CA VAL A 102 -7.35 -11.59 -14.17
C VAL A 102 -6.55 -10.65 -15.06
N LYS A 103 -6.56 -9.35 -14.77
CA LYS A 103 -5.86 -8.32 -15.58
C LYS A 103 -4.34 -8.49 -15.56
N ALA A 104 -3.75 -8.84 -14.43
CA ALA A 104 -2.33 -9.14 -14.33
C ALA A 104 -1.94 -10.33 -15.22
N ARG A 105 -2.74 -11.40 -15.21
CA ARG A 105 -2.53 -12.58 -16.06
C ARG A 105 -2.64 -12.23 -17.54
N GLU A 106 -3.62 -11.42 -17.93
CA GLU A 106 -3.78 -10.95 -19.31
C GLU A 106 -2.57 -10.10 -19.75
N ALA A 107 -2.01 -9.30 -18.86
CA ALA A 107 -0.82 -8.47 -19.11
C ALA A 107 0.51 -9.25 -18.99
N GLY A 108 0.50 -10.50 -18.53
CA GLY A 108 1.72 -11.29 -18.33
C GLY A 108 2.56 -10.82 -17.14
N VAL A 109 1.96 -10.16 -16.16
CA VAL A 109 2.65 -9.62 -14.97
C VAL A 109 2.16 -10.30 -13.69
N ILE A 110 2.90 -10.11 -12.61
CA ILE A 110 2.55 -10.62 -11.27
C ILE A 110 1.80 -9.53 -10.50
N TYR A 111 0.68 -9.91 -9.92
CA TYR A 111 -0.01 -9.15 -8.89
C TYR A 111 -0.01 -9.94 -7.59
N SER A 112 0.40 -9.30 -6.51
CA SER A 112 0.40 -9.88 -5.18
C SER A 112 -0.03 -8.85 -4.14
N MET A 113 -0.75 -9.30 -3.11
CA MET A 113 -0.82 -8.59 -1.86
C MET A 113 0.57 -8.53 -1.21
N ALA A 114 0.85 -7.47 -0.46
CA ALA A 114 2.06 -7.38 0.33
C ALA A 114 2.08 -8.50 1.38
N TYR A 115 3.12 -9.31 1.35
CA TYR A 115 3.32 -10.34 2.37
C TYR A 115 3.57 -9.68 3.73
N GLY A 116 2.83 -10.12 4.74
CA GLY A 116 2.89 -9.55 6.08
C GLY A 116 1.67 -8.71 6.45
N ASP A 117 0.82 -8.39 5.51
CA ASP A 117 -0.49 -7.78 5.79
C ASP A 117 -1.53 -8.83 6.21
N GLN A 118 -2.62 -8.36 6.79
CA GLN A 118 -3.56 -9.19 7.53
C GLN A 118 -4.21 -10.31 6.72
N PRO A 119 -4.67 -10.09 5.47
CA PRO A 119 -5.31 -11.17 4.72
C PRO A 119 -4.32 -12.28 4.40
N ALA A 120 -3.10 -11.96 3.97
CA ALA A 120 -2.08 -12.92 3.61
C ALA A 120 -1.67 -13.77 4.81
N LEU A 121 -1.29 -13.15 5.92
CA LEU A 121 -0.87 -13.88 7.13
C LEU A 121 -1.99 -14.75 7.72
N ALA A 122 -3.23 -14.27 7.70
CA ALA A 122 -4.36 -15.07 8.18
C ALA A 122 -4.62 -16.28 7.28
N ALA A 123 -4.52 -16.11 5.96
CA ALA A 123 -4.68 -17.21 5.00
C ALA A 123 -3.58 -18.26 5.18
N ASP A 124 -2.32 -17.84 5.23
CA ASP A 124 -1.17 -18.75 5.44
C ASP A 124 -1.31 -19.55 6.73
N LEU A 125 -1.71 -18.89 7.83
CA LEU A 125 -1.90 -19.57 9.12
C LEU A 125 -3.05 -20.59 9.07
N VAL A 126 -4.15 -20.27 8.40
CA VAL A 126 -5.27 -21.17 8.20
C VAL A 126 -4.84 -22.40 7.38
N ASP A 127 -4.13 -22.19 6.29
CA ASP A 127 -3.68 -23.26 5.42
C ASP A 127 -2.64 -24.14 6.12
N TRP A 128 -1.73 -23.55 6.88
CA TRP A 128 -0.80 -24.30 7.71
C TRP A 128 -1.52 -25.16 8.76
N ALA A 129 -2.47 -24.59 9.49
CA ALA A 129 -3.23 -25.33 10.51
C ALA A 129 -3.98 -26.52 9.89
N ARG A 130 -4.62 -26.31 8.74
CA ARG A 130 -5.32 -27.38 8.00
C ARG A 130 -4.37 -28.47 7.51
N ALA A 131 -3.20 -28.08 6.99
CA ALA A 131 -2.16 -29.02 6.55
C ALA A 131 -1.64 -29.87 7.70
N CYS A 132 -1.63 -29.34 8.92
CA CYS A 132 -1.30 -30.08 10.15
C CYS A 132 -2.46 -30.94 10.69
N GLY A 133 -3.63 -30.96 10.04
CA GLY A 133 -4.79 -31.76 10.44
C GLY A 133 -5.71 -31.09 11.46
N PHE A 134 -5.54 -29.78 11.73
CA PHE A 134 -6.44 -29.05 12.63
C PHE A 134 -7.68 -28.55 11.91
N SER A 135 -8.82 -28.63 12.60
CA SER A 135 -10.06 -27.98 12.14
C SER A 135 -10.03 -26.51 12.51
N VAL A 136 -10.01 -25.63 11.53
CA VAL A 136 -10.09 -24.19 11.75
C VAL A 136 -11.54 -23.76 11.85
N VAL A 137 -11.97 -23.36 13.04
CA VAL A 137 -13.36 -22.93 13.31
C VAL A 137 -13.59 -21.44 13.19
N ALA A 138 -12.50 -20.63 13.28
CA ALA A 138 -12.53 -19.19 13.09
C ALA A 138 -11.14 -18.70 12.70
N ALA A 139 -11.09 -17.70 11.86
CA ALA A 139 -9.86 -16.96 11.53
C ALA A 139 -10.15 -15.47 11.50
N GLY A 140 -9.19 -14.67 11.95
CA GLY A 140 -9.32 -13.22 11.98
C GLY A 140 -8.09 -12.56 12.55
N ARG A 141 -8.11 -11.24 12.60
CA ARG A 141 -7.04 -10.47 13.22
C ARG A 141 -7.56 -9.62 14.37
N GLY A 142 -6.72 -9.42 15.38
CA GLY A 142 -6.93 -8.38 16.37
C GLY A 142 -6.59 -7.00 15.80
N HIS A 143 -7.32 -5.99 16.24
CA HIS A 143 -6.98 -4.60 16.03
C HIS A 143 -6.63 -3.94 17.36
N LYS A 144 -5.93 -2.80 17.31
CA LYS A 144 -5.70 -1.99 18.50
C LYS A 144 -7.05 -1.66 19.14
N TRP A 145 -7.30 -2.26 20.30
CA TRP A 145 -8.59 -2.16 20.98
C TRP A 145 -8.42 -1.45 22.32
N MET A 146 -9.34 -0.54 22.62
CA MET A 146 -9.41 0.15 23.90
C MET A 146 -10.78 -0.14 24.54
N PRO A 147 -10.86 -0.32 25.87
CA PRO A 147 -12.11 -0.68 26.56
C PRO A 147 -13.30 0.22 26.26
N HIS A 148 -13.08 1.52 26.08
CA HIS A 148 -14.11 2.49 25.73
C HIS A 148 -14.72 2.32 24.34
N TYR A 149 -14.05 1.60 23.42
CA TYR A 149 -14.61 1.35 22.08
C TYR A 149 -15.89 0.52 22.09
N ARG A 150 -16.11 -0.26 23.18
CA ARG A 150 -17.39 -0.99 23.37
C ARG A 150 -18.60 -0.07 23.52
N GLN A 151 -18.36 1.17 23.92
CA GLN A 151 -19.40 2.18 24.18
C GLN A 151 -19.51 3.17 23.01
N SER A 152 -18.73 2.96 21.93
CA SER A 152 -18.78 3.84 20.76
C SER A 152 -20.10 3.69 20.03
N THR A 153 -20.67 4.82 19.71
CA THR A 153 -21.83 4.99 18.84
C THR A 153 -21.44 5.79 17.61
N PRO A 154 -22.27 5.88 16.56
CA PRO A 154 -22.00 6.76 15.43
C PRO A 154 -21.72 8.22 15.81
N ASP A 155 -22.21 8.66 16.96
CA ASP A 155 -21.99 10.04 17.43
C ASP A 155 -20.70 10.19 18.24
N THR A 156 -20.26 9.14 18.94
CA THR A 156 -19.11 9.19 19.86
C THR A 156 -17.84 8.55 19.33
N VAL A 157 -17.90 7.82 18.22
CA VAL A 157 -16.75 7.13 17.63
C VAL A 157 -15.61 8.08 17.28
N TRP A 158 -15.92 9.28 16.86
CA TRP A 158 -14.96 10.32 16.48
C TRP A 158 -14.05 10.71 17.63
N ASP A 159 -14.64 10.98 18.79
CA ASP A 159 -13.91 11.32 20.02
C ASP A 159 -13.13 10.12 20.54
N HIS A 160 -13.74 8.94 20.53
CA HIS A 160 -13.10 7.71 20.99
C HIS A 160 -11.88 7.32 20.16
N TRP A 161 -11.86 7.65 18.89
CA TRP A 161 -10.74 7.42 17.99
C TRP A 161 -9.75 8.59 17.92
N GLY A 162 -10.04 9.67 18.65
CA GLY A 162 -9.17 10.84 18.69
C GLY A 162 -9.11 11.61 17.38
N LEU A 163 -10.18 11.58 16.59
CA LEU A 163 -10.28 12.31 15.34
C LEU A 163 -10.55 13.78 15.59
N THR A 164 -10.00 14.65 14.73
CA THR A 164 -10.29 16.07 14.78
C THR A 164 -11.74 16.34 14.34
N GLN A 165 -12.29 17.50 14.73
CA GLN A 165 -13.63 17.90 14.33
C GLN A 165 -13.79 17.91 12.79
N GLU A 166 -12.78 18.39 12.06
CA GLU A 166 -12.80 18.40 10.59
C GLU A 166 -12.83 16.97 10.00
N GLN A 167 -12.06 16.04 10.59
CA GLN A 167 -12.08 14.63 10.17
C GLN A 167 -13.43 13.98 10.47
N ALA A 168 -14.02 14.29 11.62
CA ALA A 168 -15.34 13.80 12.01
C ALA A 168 -16.43 14.32 11.07
N GLU A 169 -16.41 15.60 10.69
CA GLU A 169 -17.34 16.19 9.75
C GLU A 169 -17.24 15.53 8.37
N ARG A 170 -16.02 15.33 7.85
CA ARG A 170 -15.81 14.60 6.59
C ARG A 170 -16.34 13.16 6.65
N GLY A 171 -16.12 12.45 7.74
CA GLY A 171 -16.60 11.09 7.92
C GLY A 171 -18.12 10.96 8.01
N ARG A 172 -18.82 11.97 8.52
CA ARG A 172 -20.28 11.99 8.61
C ARG A 172 -20.95 12.30 7.27
N LEU A 173 -20.23 12.87 6.31
CA LEU A 173 -20.75 13.22 4.98
C LEU A 173 -20.61 12.09 3.95
N ASN A 174 -19.88 11.01 4.29
CA ASN A 174 -19.69 9.81 3.49
C ASN A 174 -20.43 8.63 4.12
#